data_6d0561ae1c68ceb243b706e6b3847535
#
_entry.id   6d0561ae1c68ceb243b706e6b3847535
#
_cell.length_a   1.000
_cell.length_b   1.000
_cell.length_c   1.000
_cell.angle_alpha   90.00
_cell.angle_beta   90.00
_cell.angle_gamma   90.00
#
_symmetry.space_group_name_H-M   'P 1'
#
loop_
_entity.id
_entity.type
_entity.pdbx_description
1 polymer ?
#
loop_
_entity_poly.entity_id
_entity_poly.type
_entity_poly.pdbx_seq_one_letter_code
_entity_poly.pdbx_strand_id
1 'polypeptide(L)'
;MTFFDLLFLIRMLQSYVIIIKINACSYDKQRKNNDMIKIFDTHTHLNVENFEGKIDEEINLASELGVIKMNVVGFDQDTISKSLELSSQYAQVYSTIGWHPTEAGSYDDNIESMIISHLENPKVIALGEIGLDYYWMEDPKDIQIEVFKRQIELSKEYNLPFVVHTRDALEDTYEVIKESGVGPFGGIMHSFSGSLEMAQKFIDLGMMISFSGVVTFKKALDVQEAARELPLDKILVETDAPYLAPVPKRGRENKTAYTRYVVEKIAELRGITVEEVAEATYQNAVRIFRLDEKN
;
A
#
# COMPACT_ATOMS: atom_id res chain seq x y z
N MET A 1 55.63 29.64 4.96
CA MET A 1 54.19 29.93 4.72
C MET A 1 54.06 31.42 4.55
N THR A 2 53.70 31.87 3.37
CA THR A 2 53.58 33.27 3.06
C THR A 2 52.22 33.82 3.57
N PHE A 3 52.13 35.14 3.73
CA PHE A 3 50.87 35.80 4.13
C PHE A 3 49.70 35.47 3.14
N PHE A 4 50.02 35.24 1.88
CA PHE A 4 49.05 34.79 0.86
C PHE A 4 48.57 33.35 1.08
N ASP A 5 49.41 32.43 1.52
CA ASP A 5 49.05 31.06 1.82
C ASP A 5 48.06 30.97 3.01
N LEU A 6 48.24 31.84 3.99
CA LEU A 6 47.37 31.94 5.16
C LEU A 6 45.97 32.46 4.80
N LEU A 7 45.91 33.52 3.95
CA LEU A 7 44.65 34.09 3.45
C LEU A 7 43.86 33.10 2.58
N PHE A 8 44.55 32.31 1.77
CA PHE A 8 43.93 31.27 0.95
C PHE A 8 43.34 30.15 1.84
N LEU A 9 44.07 29.73 2.86
CA LEU A 9 43.59 28.68 3.81
C LEU A 9 42.37 29.16 4.60
N ILE A 10 42.34 30.43 5.03
CA ILE A 10 41.20 31.02 5.74
C ILE A 10 39.96 31.06 4.85
N ARG A 11 40.08 31.42 3.58
CA ARG A 11 38.96 31.42 2.62
C ARG A 11 38.44 30.02 2.34
N MET A 12 39.33 29.03 2.21
CA MET A 12 38.95 27.61 2.06
C MET A 12 38.18 27.10 3.27
N LEU A 13 38.66 27.40 4.49
CA LEU A 13 37.97 27.02 5.73
C LEU A 13 36.60 27.70 5.87
N GLN A 14 36.47 28.99 5.51
CA GLN A 14 35.19 29.71 5.52
C GLN A 14 34.20 29.11 4.50
N SER A 15 34.66 28.73 3.31
CA SER A 15 33.81 28.08 2.30
C SER A 15 33.35 26.69 2.77
N TYR A 16 34.24 25.93 3.45
CA TYR A 16 33.90 24.58 3.99
C TYR A 16 32.88 24.69 5.11
N VAL A 17 32.99 25.67 6.01
CA VAL A 17 32.03 25.94 7.08
C VAL A 17 30.65 26.34 6.52
N ILE A 18 30.64 27.14 5.43
CA ILE A 18 29.38 27.52 4.77
C ILE A 18 28.70 26.29 4.14
N ILE A 19 29.46 25.45 3.45
CA ILE A 19 28.93 24.21 2.85
C ILE A 19 28.37 23.27 3.92
N ILE A 20 29.06 23.10 5.05
CA ILE A 20 28.56 22.30 6.18
C ILE A 20 27.26 22.89 6.75
N LYS A 21 27.17 24.21 6.92
CA LYS A 21 25.96 24.87 7.41
C LYS A 21 24.79 24.77 6.44
N ILE A 22 25.02 24.86 5.13
CA ILE A 22 24.00 24.68 4.09
C ILE A 22 23.50 23.24 4.10
N ASN A 23 24.40 22.25 4.17
CA ASN A 23 24.03 20.85 4.24
C ASN A 23 23.30 20.49 5.56
N ALA A 24 23.72 21.04 6.70
CA ALA A 24 23.01 20.86 7.97
C ALA A 24 21.62 21.53 7.94
N CYS A 25 21.49 22.71 7.37
CA CYS A 25 20.21 23.42 7.25
C CYS A 25 19.25 22.70 6.28
N SER A 26 19.78 22.13 5.17
CA SER A 26 18.97 21.32 4.25
C SER A 26 18.55 20.00 4.88
N TYR A 27 19.43 19.38 5.67
CA TYR A 27 19.14 18.16 6.41
C TYR A 27 18.08 18.40 7.51
N ASP A 28 18.21 19.49 8.29
CA ASP A 28 17.22 19.87 9.30
C ASP A 28 15.87 20.27 8.68
N LYS A 29 15.89 20.93 7.51
CA LYS A 29 14.65 21.26 6.78
C LYS A 29 13.98 20.02 6.20
N GLN A 30 14.75 19.07 5.69
CA GLN A 30 14.26 17.77 5.21
C GLN A 30 13.72 16.92 6.35
N ARG A 31 14.38 16.93 7.52
CA ARG A 31 13.93 16.25 8.74
C ARG A 31 12.62 16.88 9.28
N LYS A 32 12.52 18.21 9.34
CA LYS A 32 11.28 18.90 9.75
C LYS A 32 10.11 18.66 8.80
N ASN A 33 10.35 18.53 7.50
CA ASN A 33 9.32 18.17 6.52
C ASN A 33 8.89 16.71 6.68
N ASN A 34 9.83 15.79 6.99
CA ASN A 34 9.47 14.38 7.28
C ASN A 34 8.60 14.24 8.54
N ASP A 35 8.81 15.07 9.56
CA ASP A 35 7.99 15.06 10.79
C ASP A 35 6.53 15.52 10.54
N MET A 36 6.22 16.13 9.39
CA MET A 36 4.87 16.58 9.01
C MET A 36 4.15 15.64 8.04
N ILE A 37 4.88 14.73 7.35
CA ILE A 37 4.28 13.83 6.37
C ILE A 37 3.84 12.54 7.06
N LYS A 38 2.55 12.21 6.89
CA LYS A 38 1.96 10.96 7.36
C LYS A 38 1.53 10.13 6.16
N ILE A 39 2.04 8.94 6.05
CA ILE A 39 1.71 7.99 4.99
C ILE A 39 1.16 6.73 5.64
N PHE A 40 0.15 6.14 5.01
CA PHE A 40 -0.35 4.82 5.31
C PHE A 40 -0.01 3.90 4.13
N ASP A 41 0.83 2.90 4.35
CA ASP A 41 1.02 1.81 3.39
C ASP A 41 -0.19 0.87 3.48
N THR A 42 -1.09 0.96 2.50
CA THR A 42 -2.36 0.24 2.56
C THR A 42 -2.28 -1.24 2.17
N HIS A 43 -1.11 -1.71 1.70
CA HIS A 43 -0.91 -3.11 1.34
C HIS A 43 0.59 -3.48 1.35
N THR A 44 0.97 -4.33 2.31
CA THR A 44 2.33 -4.86 2.42
C THR A 44 2.31 -6.28 2.98
N HIS A 45 3.32 -7.10 2.66
CA HIS A 45 3.46 -8.47 3.16
C HIS A 45 4.66 -8.60 4.11
N LEU A 46 4.67 -7.85 5.21
CA LEU A 46 5.68 -8.00 6.27
C LEU A 46 5.63 -9.39 6.96
N ASN A 47 4.63 -10.17 6.66
CA ASN A 47 4.36 -11.51 7.18
C ASN A 47 4.98 -12.66 6.36
N VAL A 48 5.83 -12.37 5.37
CA VAL A 48 6.51 -13.39 4.55
C VAL A 48 7.99 -13.56 4.97
N GLU A 49 8.62 -14.67 4.56
CA GLU A 49 10.00 -15.04 4.92
C GLU A 49 11.04 -13.93 4.68
N ASN A 50 10.85 -13.13 3.64
CA ASN A 50 11.75 -12.02 3.29
C ASN A 50 12.05 -11.08 4.46
N PHE A 51 11.10 -10.91 5.37
CA PHE A 51 11.18 -10.00 6.50
C PHE A 51 11.41 -10.70 7.84
N GLU A 52 11.61 -12.01 7.85
CA GLU A 52 11.86 -12.75 9.08
C GLU A 52 13.10 -12.23 9.81
N GLY A 53 12.93 -11.93 11.10
CA GLY A 53 13.98 -11.37 11.94
C GLY A 53 14.33 -9.90 11.67
N LYS A 54 13.60 -9.19 10.79
CA LYS A 54 13.88 -7.80 10.39
C LYS A 54 12.70 -6.84 10.65
N ILE A 55 11.62 -7.30 11.26
CA ILE A 55 10.37 -6.52 11.39
C ILE A 55 10.60 -5.16 12.08
N ASP A 56 11.35 -5.11 13.17
CA ASP A 56 11.68 -3.87 13.86
C ASP A 56 12.46 -2.89 12.97
N GLU A 57 13.40 -3.40 12.16
CA GLU A 57 14.18 -2.58 11.23
C GLU A 57 13.28 -2.01 10.13
N GLU A 58 12.36 -2.82 9.58
CA GLU A 58 11.42 -2.39 8.53
C GLU A 58 10.44 -1.33 9.05
N ILE A 59 9.88 -1.53 10.25
CA ILE A 59 8.96 -0.58 10.89
C ILE A 59 9.67 0.74 11.23
N ASN A 60 10.90 0.67 11.76
CA ASN A 60 11.69 1.87 12.06
C ASN A 60 12.02 2.65 10.78
N LEU A 61 12.48 1.97 9.73
CA LEU A 61 12.76 2.59 8.44
C LEU A 61 11.50 3.21 7.83
N ALA A 62 10.34 2.55 7.94
CA ALA A 62 9.06 3.08 7.49
C ALA A 62 8.74 4.40 8.20
N SER A 63 8.87 4.44 9.52
CA SER A 63 8.65 5.63 10.33
C SER A 63 9.60 6.78 9.96
N GLU A 64 10.88 6.50 9.70
CA GLU A 64 11.87 7.49 9.25
C GLU A 64 11.50 8.17 7.92
N LEU A 65 10.78 7.45 7.04
CA LEU A 65 10.30 7.98 5.75
C LEU A 65 8.86 8.49 5.80
N GLY A 66 8.26 8.60 6.99
CA GLY A 66 6.92 9.15 7.20
C GLY A 66 5.79 8.13 7.07
N VAL A 67 6.09 6.84 6.88
CA VAL A 67 5.08 5.77 6.86
C VAL A 67 4.78 5.36 8.30
N ILE A 68 3.67 5.87 8.83
CA ILE A 68 3.32 5.75 10.26
C ILE A 68 2.22 4.73 10.55
N LYS A 69 1.57 4.22 9.51
CA LYS A 69 0.61 3.11 9.57
C LYS A 69 0.87 2.18 8.39
N MET A 70 0.60 0.90 8.60
CA MET A 70 0.75 -0.13 7.57
C MET A 70 -0.28 -1.24 7.75
N ASN A 71 -0.80 -1.72 6.64
CA ASN A 71 -1.74 -2.82 6.58
C ASN A 71 -1.02 -4.08 6.07
N VAL A 72 -0.81 -5.05 6.93
CA VAL A 72 -0.17 -6.33 6.59
C VAL A 72 -1.25 -7.30 6.11
N VAL A 73 -1.06 -7.84 4.91
CA VAL A 73 -2.07 -8.65 4.23
C VAL A 73 -1.72 -10.13 4.32
N GLY A 74 -2.62 -10.90 4.95
CA GLY A 74 -2.58 -12.36 5.00
C GLY A 74 -3.49 -12.95 3.93
N PHE A 75 -2.96 -13.88 3.16
CA PHE A 75 -3.59 -14.42 1.95
C PHE A 75 -3.70 -15.96 1.94
N ASP A 76 -3.11 -16.63 2.93
CA ASP A 76 -3.21 -18.03 3.26
C ASP A 76 -3.17 -18.23 4.79
N GLN A 77 -3.24 -19.47 5.27
CA GLN A 77 -3.31 -19.75 6.72
C GLN A 77 -2.10 -19.22 7.49
N ASP A 78 -0.89 -19.40 6.98
CA ASP A 78 0.34 -19.03 7.67
C ASP A 78 0.53 -17.51 7.68
N THR A 79 0.31 -16.86 6.55
CA THR A 79 0.41 -15.41 6.40
C THR A 79 -0.68 -14.66 7.17
N ILE A 80 -1.91 -15.21 7.26
CA ILE A 80 -3.00 -14.69 8.11
C ILE A 80 -2.55 -14.74 9.58
N SER A 81 -2.09 -15.89 10.05
CA SER A 81 -1.62 -16.05 11.44
C SER A 81 -0.53 -15.06 11.78
N LYS A 82 0.47 -14.87 10.87
CA LYS A 82 1.58 -13.95 11.07
C LYS A 82 1.14 -12.48 11.00
N SER A 83 0.20 -12.14 10.13
CA SER A 83 -0.38 -10.78 10.06
C SER A 83 -1.07 -10.41 11.38
N LEU A 84 -1.88 -11.30 11.92
CA LEU A 84 -2.56 -11.13 13.21
C LEU A 84 -1.56 -10.97 14.37
N GLU A 85 -0.49 -11.78 14.37
CA GLU A 85 0.60 -11.64 15.34
C GLU A 85 1.22 -10.25 15.29
N LEU A 86 1.64 -9.79 14.09
CA LEU A 86 2.28 -8.49 13.90
C LEU A 86 1.36 -7.34 14.31
N SER A 87 0.09 -7.39 13.92
CA SER A 87 -0.86 -6.33 14.29
C SER A 87 -1.15 -6.29 15.79
N SER A 88 -1.01 -7.40 16.51
CA SER A 88 -1.12 -7.44 17.98
C SER A 88 0.11 -6.84 18.68
N GLN A 89 1.30 -6.99 18.10
CA GLN A 89 2.57 -6.54 18.67
C GLN A 89 2.86 -5.06 18.41
N TYR A 90 2.47 -4.55 17.23
CA TYR A 90 2.81 -3.20 16.79
C TYR A 90 1.57 -2.32 16.63
N ALA A 91 1.52 -1.21 17.37
CA ALA A 91 0.36 -0.30 17.39
C ALA A 91 0.01 0.26 16.00
N GLN A 92 1.02 0.54 15.17
CA GLN A 92 0.89 1.08 13.81
C GLN A 92 0.56 0.04 12.75
N VAL A 93 0.59 -1.26 13.08
CA VAL A 93 0.26 -2.36 12.17
C VAL A 93 -1.20 -2.74 12.30
N TYR A 94 -1.85 -2.91 11.16
CA TYR A 94 -3.19 -3.45 10.99
C TYR A 94 -3.14 -4.71 10.13
N SER A 95 -4.23 -5.47 10.08
CA SER A 95 -4.33 -6.70 9.30
C SER A 95 -5.48 -6.62 8.31
N THR A 96 -5.24 -7.08 7.11
CA THR A 96 -6.25 -7.57 6.17
C THR A 96 -6.09 -9.07 6.06
N ILE A 97 -7.18 -9.83 6.13
CA ILE A 97 -7.16 -11.29 6.07
C ILE A 97 -8.19 -11.81 5.06
N GLY A 98 -7.80 -12.76 4.24
CA GLY A 98 -8.63 -13.36 3.22
C GLY A 98 -7.94 -14.56 2.58
N TRP A 99 -8.56 -15.11 1.54
CA TRP A 99 -8.06 -16.27 0.83
C TRP A 99 -7.80 -15.94 -0.63
N HIS A 100 -6.53 -16.00 -1.00
CA HIS A 100 -6.06 -15.56 -2.31
C HIS A 100 -6.60 -16.43 -3.46
N PRO A 101 -6.84 -15.91 -4.66
CA PRO A 101 -7.35 -16.70 -5.79
C PRO A 101 -6.45 -17.89 -6.20
N THR A 102 -5.13 -17.84 -5.93
CA THR A 102 -4.24 -18.98 -6.17
C THR A 102 -4.43 -20.13 -5.18
N GLU A 103 -5.16 -19.91 -4.11
CA GLU A 103 -5.48 -20.90 -3.08
C GLU A 103 -6.98 -21.28 -3.09
N ALA A 104 -7.74 -20.82 -4.11
CA ALA A 104 -9.20 -20.92 -4.15
C ALA A 104 -9.69 -22.37 -4.06
N GLY A 105 -8.98 -23.33 -4.67
CA GLY A 105 -9.35 -24.75 -4.64
C GLY A 105 -9.30 -25.40 -3.26
N SER A 106 -8.60 -24.79 -2.31
CA SER A 106 -8.52 -25.26 -0.93
C SER A 106 -9.57 -24.62 0.00
N TYR A 107 -10.30 -23.59 -0.49
CA TYR A 107 -11.29 -22.89 0.34
C TYR A 107 -12.45 -23.79 0.74
N ASP A 108 -12.62 -24.04 2.03
CA ASP A 108 -13.66 -24.88 2.61
C ASP A 108 -14.27 -24.25 3.87
N ASP A 109 -15.25 -24.94 4.46
CA ASP A 109 -15.96 -24.49 5.67
C ASP A 109 -15.00 -24.27 6.86
N ASN A 110 -13.87 -24.98 6.94
CA ASN A 110 -12.91 -24.82 8.02
C ASN A 110 -12.10 -23.54 7.83
N ILE A 111 -11.66 -23.26 6.60
CA ILE A 111 -10.95 -22.04 6.25
C ILE A 111 -11.87 -20.81 6.43
N GLU A 112 -13.11 -20.91 5.94
CA GLU A 112 -14.10 -19.84 6.14
C GLU A 112 -14.32 -19.58 7.64
N SER A 113 -14.53 -20.61 8.44
CA SER A 113 -14.70 -20.50 9.90
C SER A 113 -13.48 -19.89 10.59
N MET A 114 -12.28 -20.23 10.14
CA MET A 114 -11.02 -19.65 10.64
C MET A 114 -10.98 -18.16 10.35
N ILE A 115 -11.23 -17.72 9.11
CA ILE A 115 -11.28 -16.31 8.73
C ILE A 115 -12.33 -15.58 9.59
N ILE A 116 -13.57 -16.09 9.62
CA ILE A 116 -14.68 -15.52 10.39
C ILE A 116 -14.31 -15.29 11.85
N SER A 117 -13.61 -16.22 12.48
CA SER A 117 -13.21 -16.12 13.89
C SER A 117 -12.35 -14.91 14.22
N HIS A 118 -11.77 -14.27 13.20
CA HIS A 118 -10.88 -13.10 13.35
C HIS A 118 -11.47 -11.77 12.84
N LEU A 119 -12.60 -11.79 12.11
CA LEU A 119 -13.13 -10.56 11.46
C LEU A 119 -13.62 -9.51 12.46
N GLU A 120 -13.96 -9.89 13.70
CA GLU A 120 -14.34 -8.94 14.76
C GLU A 120 -13.13 -8.37 15.51
N ASN A 121 -11.91 -8.82 15.22
CA ASN A 121 -10.71 -8.24 15.83
C ASN A 121 -10.55 -6.78 15.37
N PRO A 122 -10.43 -5.78 16.28
CA PRO A 122 -10.34 -4.38 15.91
C PRO A 122 -9.11 -4.04 15.06
N LYS A 123 -8.10 -4.91 15.06
CA LYS A 123 -6.90 -4.77 14.19
C LYS A 123 -7.13 -5.33 12.78
N VAL A 124 -8.15 -6.12 12.55
CA VAL A 124 -8.56 -6.55 11.21
C VAL A 124 -9.42 -5.44 10.61
N ILE A 125 -8.91 -4.81 9.55
CA ILE A 125 -9.51 -3.61 8.96
C ILE A 125 -10.13 -3.82 7.59
N ALA A 126 -9.89 -4.95 6.96
CA ALA A 126 -10.49 -5.35 5.70
C ALA A 126 -10.51 -6.87 5.54
N LEU A 127 -11.35 -7.38 4.65
CA LEU A 127 -11.31 -8.75 4.19
C LEU A 127 -10.56 -8.79 2.83
N GLY A 128 -9.52 -9.62 2.74
CA GLY A 128 -8.65 -9.72 1.56
C GLY A 128 -7.30 -10.37 1.93
N GLU A 129 -6.54 -10.70 0.99
CA GLU A 129 -6.57 -10.41 -0.43
C GLU A 129 -7.47 -11.43 -1.15
N ILE A 130 -8.49 -10.96 -1.85
CA ILE A 130 -9.46 -11.81 -2.57
C ILE A 130 -9.52 -11.38 -4.04
N GLY A 131 -10.02 -12.20 -4.93
CA GLY A 131 -10.15 -11.78 -6.32
C GLY A 131 -9.86 -12.88 -7.34
N LEU A 132 -9.19 -12.51 -8.46
CA LEU A 132 -8.94 -13.39 -9.58
C LEU A 132 -7.50 -13.28 -10.07
N ASP A 133 -6.83 -14.43 -10.29
CA ASP A 133 -5.52 -14.52 -10.89
C ASP A 133 -5.53 -15.52 -12.06
N TYR A 134 -5.48 -14.98 -13.29
CA TYR A 134 -5.46 -15.80 -14.50
C TYR A 134 -4.05 -15.97 -15.06
N TYR A 135 -3.06 -15.41 -14.41
CA TYR A 135 -1.67 -15.59 -14.77
C TYR A 135 -1.11 -16.91 -14.24
N TRP A 136 -1.28 -17.17 -12.95
CA TRP A 136 -0.80 -18.38 -12.31
C TRP A 136 -1.70 -19.58 -12.59
N MET A 137 -3.03 -19.36 -12.66
CA MET A 137 -4.05 -20.39 -12.96
C MET A 137 -3.87 -21.68 -12.15
N GLU A 138 -3.50 -21.54 -10.87
CA GLU A 138 -3.37 -22.68 -9.96
C GLU A 138 -4.74 -23.39 -9.81
N ASP A 139 -5.80 -22.60 -9.77
CA ASP A 139 -7.17 -23.07 -9.71
C ASP A 139 -8.02 -22.62 -10.91
N PRO A 140 -9.06 -23.42 -11.32
CA PRO A 140 -9.98 -23.05 -12.39
C PRO A 140 -10.69 -21.70 -12.14
N LYS A 141 -11.00 -20.97 -13.20
CA LYS A 141 -11.67 -19.66 -13.13
C LYS A 141 -12.98 -19.68 -12.38
N ASP A 142 -13.80 -20.67 -12.58
CA ASP A 142 -15.11 -20.83 -11.94
C ASP A 142 -14.98 -20.99 -10.43
N ILE A 143 -13.99 -21.75 -9.96
CA ILE A 143 -13.68 -21.87 -8.53
C ILE A 143 -13.20 -20.54 -7.95
N GLN A 144 -12.27 -19.85 -8.64
CA GLN A 144 -11.81 -18.52 -8.19
C GLN A 144 -12.98 -17.53 -8.09
N ILE A 145 -13.88 -17.51 -9.08
CA ILE A 145 -15.07 -16.64 -9.10
C ILE A 145 -16.02 -16.97 -7.94
N GLU A 146 -16.28 -18.24 -7.67
CA GLU A 146 -17.16 -18.68 -6.57
C GLU A 146 -16.59 -18.23 -5.21
N VAL A 147 -15.32 -18.50 -4.95
CA VAL A 147 -14.63 -18.10 -3.71
C VAL A 147 -14.56 -16.58 -3.57
N PHE A 148 -14.31 -15.86 -4.67
CA PHE A 148 -14.29 -14.39 -4.67
C PHE A 148 -15.66 -13.83 -4.27
N LYS A 149 -16.76 -14.30 -4.90
CA LYS A 149 -18.13 -13.89 -4.58
C LYS A 149 -18.45 -14.18 -3.11
N ARG A 150 -18.10 -15.39 -2.59
CA ARG A 150 -18.35 -15.74 -1.20
C ARG A 150 -17.64 -14.80 -0.23
N GLN A 151 -16.40 -14.45 -0.49
CA GLN A 151 -15.65 -13.54 0.37
C GLN A 151 -16.14 -12.09 0.29
N ILE A 152 -16.65 -11.62 -0.87
CA ILE A 152 -17.36 -10.34 -0.96
C ILE A 152 -18.61 -10.35 -0.05
N GLU A 153 -19.39 -11.43 -0.03
CA GLU A 153 -20.55 -11.57 0.87
C GLU A 153 -20.11 -11.48 2.34
N LEU A 154 -19.07 -12.22 2.73
CA LEU A 154 -18.51 -12.13 4.09
C LEU A 154 -18.10 -10.71 4.48
N SER A 155 -17.47 -9.96 3.57
CA SER A 155 -17.09 -8.58 3.86
C SER A 155 -18.31 -7.71 4.20
N LYS A 156 -19.43 -7.92 3.54
CA LYS A 156 -20.70 -7.22 3.82
C LYS A 156 -21.32 -7.67 5.14
N GLU A 157 -21.33 -8.99 5.41
CA GLU A 157 -21.84 -9.56 6.66
C GLU A 157 -21.13 -9.01 7.89
N TYR A 158 -19.80 -8.83 7.79
CA TYR A 158 -18.95 -8.33 8.88
C TYR A 158 -18.66 -6.83 8.83
N ASN A 159 -19.29 -6.10 7.93
CA ASN A 159 -19.15 -4.64 7.83
C ASN A 159 -17.71 -4.17 7.61
N LEU A 160 -16.95 -4.88 6.77
CA LEU A 160 -15.58 -4.57 6.40
C LEU A 160 -15.49 -4.18 4.92
N PRO A 161 -14.59 -3.29 4.54
CA PRO A 161 -14.21 -3.16 3.14
C PRO A 161 -13.47 -4.42 2.68
N PHE A 162 -13.40 -4.66 1.36
CA PHE A 162 -12.62 -5.77 0.83
C PHE A 162 -11.48 -5.28 -0.07
N VAL A 163 -10.37 -6.05 -0.10
CA VAL A 163 -9.16 -5.74 -0.88
C VAL A 163 -9.02 -6.77 -1.99
N VAL A 164 -8.95 -6.27 -3.24
CA VAL A 164 -9.03 -7.08 -4.45
C VAL A 164 -7.70 -7.20 -5.16
N HIS A 165 -7.27 -8.43 -5.32
CA HIS A 165 -6.25 -8.86 -6.28
C HIS A 165 -6.87 -9.09 -7.66
N THR A 166 -6.19 -8.60 -8.70
CA THR A 166 -6.55 -8.94 -10.08
C THR A 166 -5.31 -9.03 -10.95
N ARG A 167 -5.13 -10.15 -11.61
CA ARG A 167 -4.02 -10.36 -12.54
C ARG A 167 -4.49 -11.10 -13.79
N ASP A 168 -4.35 -10.43 -14.94
CA ASP A 168 -4.86 -10.91 -16.26
C ASP A 168 -6.38 -11.24 -16.24
N ALA A 169 -7.15 -10.59 -15.33
CA ALA A 169 -8.56 -10.90 -15.02
C ALA A 169 -9.42 -9.64 -14.81
N LEU A 170 -8.99 -8.48 -15.27
CA LEU A 170 -9.56 -7.18 -14.88
C LEU A 170 -11.05 -7.04 -15.24
N GLU A 171 -11.46 -7.50 -16.43
CA GLU A 171 -12.84 -7.45 -16.89
C GLU A 171 -13.75 -8.39 -16.09
N ASP A 172 -13.30 -9.64 -15.86
CA ASP A 172 -14.07 -10.61 -15.06
C ASP A 172 -14.16 -10.14 -13.59
N THR A 173 -13.10 -9.54 -13.04
CA THR A 173 -13.09 -8.92 -11.72
C THR A 173 -14.15 -7.81 -11.64
N TYR A 174 -14.24 -6.94 -12.66
CA TYR A 174 -15.24 -5.89 -12.71
C TYR A 174 -16.67 -6.46 -12.73
N GLU A 175 -16.93 -7.45 -13.57
CA GLU A 175 -18.28 -8.05 -13.66
C GLU A 175 -18.65 -8.78 -12.36
N VAL A 176 -17.73 -9.49 -11.70
CA VAL A 176 -17.99 -10.13 -10.41
C VAL A 176 -18.33 -9.09 -9.33
N ILE A 177 -17.56 -8.01 -9.22
CA ILE A 177 -17.82 -6.95 -8.23
C ILE A 177 -19.16 -6.25 -8.51
N LYS A 178 -19.45 -5.96 -9.77
CA LYS A 178 -20.70 -5.33 -10.19
C LYS A 178 -21.91 -6.20 -9.87
N GLU A 179 -21.82 -7.51 -10.12
CA GLU A 179 -22.87 -8.48 -9.83
C GLU A 179 -23.08 -8.67 -8.33
N SER A 180 -21.99 -8.83 -7.58
CA SER A 180 -22.01 -9.01 -6.12
C SER A 180 -22.41 -7.73 -5.40
N GLY A 181 -22.09 -6.54 -5.95
CA GLY A 181 -22.22 -5.25 -5.28
C GLY A 181 -21.17 -5.02 -4.19
N VAL A 182 -20.73 -3.77 -4.07
CA VAL A 182 -19.62 -3.40 -3.16
C VAL A 182 -20.07 -3.28 -1.70
N GLY A 183 -21.36 -3.02 -1.44
CA GLY A 183 -21.84 -2.75 -0.09
C GLY A 183 -21.42 -1.35 0.43
N PRO A 184 -21.86 -1.00 1.66
CA PRO A 184 -21.67 0.35 2.19
C PRO A 184 -20.26 0.66 2.67
N PHE A 185 -19.42 -0.36 2.83
CA PHE A 185 -18.06 -0.21 3.37
C PHE A 185 -17.00 -0.09 2.28
N GLY A 186 -17.40 -0.22 1.00
CA GLY A 186 -16.52 -0.05 -0.13
C GLY A 186 -15.57 -1.23 -0.35
N GLY A 187 -14.64 -1.02 -1.26
CA GLY A 187 -13.58 -1.97 -1.56
C GLY A 187 -12.36 -1.25 -2.15
N ILE A 188 -11.28 -1.96 -2.30
CA ILE A 188 -9.99 -1.42 -2.77
C ILE A 188 -9.50 -2.30 -3.91
N MET A 189 -9.24 -1.73 -5.08
CA MET A 189 -8.45 -2.36 -6.12
C MET A 189 -6.97 -2.19 -5.75
N HIS A 190 -6.36 -3.22 -5.21
CA HIS A 190 -4.96 -3.28 -4.84
C HIS A 190 -4.06 -3.28 -6.09
N SER A 191 -2.90 -2.62 -5.99
CA SER A 191 -1.86 -2.56 -7.04
C SER A 191 -2.41 -2.38 -8.46
N PHE A 192 -3.33 -1.42 -8.60
CA PHE A 192 -4.07 -1.24 -9.84
C PHE A 192 -3.17 -1.01 -11.05
N SER A 193 -3.37 -1.80 -12.09
CA SER A 193 -2.55 -1.80 -13.31
C SER A 193 -3.34 -1.60 -14.61
N GLY A 194 -4.63 -1.24 -14.51
CA GLY A 194 -5.50 -0.98 -15.65
C GLY A 194 -5.45 0.45 -16.19
N SER A 195 -6.33 0.74 -17.14
CA SER A 195 -6.48 2.07 -17.73
C SER A 195 -7.28 3.02 -16.83
N LEU A 196 -7.21 4.34 -17.12
CA LEU A 196 -8.04 5.36 -16.47
C LEU A 196 -9.55 5.04 -16.60
N GLU A 197 -10.00 4.56 -17.78
CA GLU A 197 -11.39 4.19 -17.99
C GLU A 197 -11.84 3.06 -17.05
N MET A 198 -11.02 2.00 -16.91
CA MET A 198 -11.34 0.90 -16.00
C MET A 198 -11.30 1.34 -14.54
N ALA A 199 -10.33 2.17 -14.16
CA ALA A 199 -10.29 2.74 -12.82
C ALA A 199 -11.56 3.53 -12.50
N GLN A 200 -12.06 4.34 -13.43
CA GLN A 200 -13.30 5.09 -13.25
C GLN A 200 -14.51 4.16 -13.10
N LYS A 201 -14.60 3.07 -13.90
CA LYS A 201 -15.67 2.07 -13.74
C LYS A 201 -15.68 1.44 -12.34
N PHE A 202 -14.52 1.11 -11.77
CA PHE A 202 -14.43 0.61 -10.40
C PHE A 202 -14.82 1.67 -9.36
N ILE A 203 -14.44 2.93 -9.55
CA ILE A 203 -14.85 4.04 -8.68
C ILE A 203 -16.36 4.22 -8.70
N ASP A 204 -17.01 4.10 -9.87
CA ASP A 204 -18.46 4.22 -10.03
C ASP A 204 -19.21 3.08 -9.30
N LEU A 205 -18.58 1.92 -9.10
CA LEU A 205 -19.09 0.84 -8.24
C LEU A 205 -18.89 1.10 -6.73
N GLY A 206 -18.08 2.10 -6.35
CA GLY A 206 -17.77 2.42 -4.95
C GLY A 206 -16.41 1.94 -4.48
N MET A 207 -15.52 1.54 -5.40
CA MET A 207 -14.16 1.10 -5.07
C MET A 207 -13.20 2.28 -4.93
N MET A 208 -12.12 2.09 -4.17
CA MET A 208 -10.92 2.92 -4.15
C MET A 208 -9.85 2.29 -5.05
N ILE A 209 -8.96 3.11 -5.60
CA ILE A 209 -7.85 2.68 -6.45
C ILE A 209 -6.54 2.86 -5.71
N SER A 210 -5.81 1.77 -5.48
CA SER A 210 -4.52 1.82 -4.80
C SER A 210 -3.36 1.70 -5.80
N PHE A 211 -2.37 2.56 -5.65
CA PHE A 211 -1.18 2.60 -6.49
C PHE A 211 0.05 2.11 -5.74
N SER A 212 0.71 1.10 -6.31
CA SER A 212 1.98 0.54 -5.82
C SER A 212 3.20 1.15 -6.53
N GLY A 213 4.36 0.59 -6.27
CA GLY A 213 5.62 0.96 -6.93
C GLY A 213 5.57 0.98 -8.47
N VAL A 214 4.58 0.29 -9.07
CA VAL A 214 4.35 0.24 -10.53
C VAL A 214 4.17 1.64 -11.12
N VAL A 215 3.52 2.58 -10.42
CA VAL A 215 3.31 3.96 -10.89
C VAL A 215 4.62 4.68 -11.21
N THR A 216 5.74 4.24 -10.62
CA THR A 216 7.07 4.81 -10.87
C THR A 216 7.76 4.24 -12.13
N PHE A 217 7.21 3.18 -12.73
CA PHE A 217 7.87 2.48 -13.84
C PHE A 217 7.71 3.23 -15.14
N LYS A 218 8.82 3.40 -15.88
CA LYS A 218 8.85 4.18 -17.12
C LYS A 218 7.80 3.77 -18.17
N LYS A 219 7.42 2.49 -18.20
CA LYS A 219 6.49 1.94 -19.21
C LYS A 219 5.04 1.84 -18.71
N ALA A 220 4.75 2.16 -17.45
CA ALA A 220 3.42 2.05 -16.86
C ALA A 220 2.57 3.32 -17.17
N LEU A 221 2.41 3.65 -18.45
CA LEU A 221 1.80 4.90 -18.89
C LEU A 221 0.33 4.99 -18.49
N ASP A 222 -0.44 3.91 -18.62
CA ASP A 222 -1.86 3.86 -18.25
C ASP A 222 -2.06 4.06 -16.74
N VAL A 223 -1.21 3.41 -15.92
CA VAL A 223 -1.20 3.57 -14.46
C VAL A 223 -0.85 5.01 -14.07
N GLN A 224 0.13 5.62 -14.75
CA GLN A 224 0.52 7.02 -14.53
C GLN A 224 -0.58 8.00 -14.93
N GLU A 225 -1.29 7.72 -16.03
CA GLU A 225 -2.45 8.51 -16.43
C GLU A 225 -3.57 8.40 -15.40
N ALA A 226 -3.93 7.20 -14.95
CA ALA A 226 -4.90 7.00 -13.90
C ALA A 226 -4.50 7.72 -12.60
N ALA A 227 -3.25 7.58 -12.16
CA ALA A 227 -2.74 8.27 -10.96
C ALA A 227 -2.78 9.79 -11.08
N ARG A 228 -2.62 10.35 -12.27
CA ARG A 228 -2.69 11.79 -12.55
C ARG A 228 -4.12 12.32 -12.56
N GLU A 229 -5.06 11.61 -13.20
CA GLU A 229 -6.37 12.15 -13.57
C GLU A 229 -7.49 11.79 -12.58
N LEU A 230 -7.39 10.65 -11.86
CA LEU A 230 -8.45 10.24 -10.93
C LEU A 230 -8.65 11.25 -9.80
N PRO A 231 -9.86 11.38 -9.24
CA PRO A 231 -10.12 12.21 -8.08
C PRO A 231 -9.19 11.83 -6.92
N LEU A 232 -8.53 12.81 -6.29
CA LEU A 232 -7.52 12.56 -5.26
C LEU A 232 -8.11 11.90 -4.01
N ASP A 233 -9.41 12.09 -3.75
CA ASP A 233 -10.15 11.46 -2.66
C ASP A 233 -10.56 10.00 -2.94
N LYS A 234 -10.20 9.46 -4.11
CA LYS A 234 -10.49 8.08 -4.55
C LYS A 234 -9.24 7.21 -4.69
N ILE A 235 -8.06 7.75 -4.39
CA ILE A 235 -6.82 7.00 -4.52
C ILE A 235 -6.18 6.67 -3.17
N LEU A 236 -5.45 5.56 -3.15
CA LEU A 236 -4.62 5.08 -2.05
C LEU A 236 -3.20 4.84 -2.55
N VAL A 237 -2.27 4.64 -1.61
CA VAL A 237 -0.87 4.31 -1.89
C VAL A 237 -0.44 3.10 -1.07
N GLU A 238 0.40 2.28 -1.67
CA GLU A 238 0.90 1.06 -1.06
C GLU A 238 2.27 0.67 -1.60
N THR A 239 2.87 -0.37 -1.05
CA THR A 239 4.12 -0.95 -1.57
C THR A 239 3.94 -2.27 -2.27
N ASP A 240 3.10 -3.15 -1.78
CA ASP A 240 3.08 -4.57 -2.11
C ASP A 240 4.46 -5.24 -1.80
N ALA A 241 5.14 -4.75 -0.76
CA ALA A 241 6.45 -5.27 -0.38
C ALA A 241 6.34 -6.74 0.10
N PRO A 242 7.27 -7.61 -0.31
CA PRO A 242 8.61 -7.36 -0.88
C PRO A 242 8.65 -7.18 -2.41
N TYR A 243 7.51 -7.17 -3.07
CA TYR A 243 7.37 -7.10 -4.54
C TYR A 243 7.38 -5.64 -5.04
N LEU A 244 7.42 -5.45 -6.34
CA LEU A 244 7.15 -4.19 -7.06
C LEU A 244 7.97 -2.97 -6.62
N ALA A 245 9.23 -3.14 -6.20
CA ALA A 245 10.09 -2.06 -5.72
C ALA A 245 10.04 -0.83 -6.67
N PRO A 246 9.73 0.37 -6.14
CA PRO A 246 9.64 1.59 -6.95
C PRO A 246 10.99 2.08 -7.46
N VAL A 247 11.01 2.96 -8.46
CA VAL A 247 12.18 3.77 -8.77
C VAL A 247 12.39 4.77 -7.60
N PRO A 248 13.64 4.94 -7.08
CA PRO A 248 14.92 4.46 -7.60
C PRO A 248 15.39 3.09 -7.05
N LYS A 249 14.52 2.31 -6.43
CA LYS A 249 14.86 1.05 -5.77
C LYS A 249 14.67 -0.20 -6.64
N ARG A 250 14.32 -0.05 -7.92
CA ARG A 250 14.15 -1.15 -8.88
C ARG A 250 15.29 -2.17 -8.83
N GLY A 251 14.92 -3.48 -8.91
CA GLY A 251 15.88 -4.58 -8.86
C GLY A 251 16.39 -4.94 -7.48
N ARG A 252 15.81 -4.33 -6.43
CA ARG A 252 16.02 -4.67 -5.02
C ARG A 252 14.72 -5.16 -4.42
N GLU A 253 14.80 -5.82 -3.26
CA GLU A 253 13.63 -6.12 -2.43
C GLU A 253 12.91 -4.83 -2.04
N ASN A 254 11.58 -4.82 -2.19
CA ASN A 254 10.77 -3.69 -1.78
C ASN A 254 10.61 -3.66 -0.26
N LYS A 255 10.28 -2.49 0.29
CA LYS A 255 10.10 -2.24 1.71
C LYS A 255 8.89 -1.34 1.93
N THR A 256 8.16 -1.54 3.02
CA THR A 256 7.04 -0.68 3.44
C THR A 256 7.42 0.82 3.43
N ALA A 257 8.65 1.14 3.84
CA ALA A 257 9.19 2.49 3.78
C ALA A 257 9.15 3.15 2.38
N TYR A 258 9.12 2.34 1.32
CA TYR A 258 9.21 2.84 -0.05
C TYR A 258 7.87 3.32 -0.61
N THR A 259 6.76 3.22 0.14
CA THR A 259 5.50 3.95 -0.13
C THR A 259 5.76 5.44 -0.34
N ARG A 260 6.79 5.98 0.33
CA ARG A 260 7.25 7.36 0.15
C ARG A 260 7.52 7.71 -1.31
N TYR A 261 8.17 6.83 -2.08
CA TYR A 261 8.48 7.07 -3.49
C TYR A 261 7.23 6.99 -4.39
N VAL A 262 6.22 6.22 -3.98
CA VAL A 262 4.91 6.18 -4.65
C VAL A 262 4.22 7.54 -4.50
N VAL A 263 4.15 8.07 -3.28
CA VAL A 263 3.59 9.40 -2.97
C VAL A 263 4.32 10.50 -3.75
N GLU A 264 5.65 10.50 -3.75
CA GLU A 264 6.48 11.46 -4.49
C GLU A 264 6.20 11.42 -6.00
N LYS A 265 6.05 10.21 -6.55
CA LYS A 265 5.73 10.06 -7.98
C LYS A 265 4.35 10.56 -8.34
N ILE A 266 3.34 10.30 -7.52
CA ILE A 266 1.99 10.80 -7.74
C ILE A 266 1.96 12.34 -7.63
N ALA A 267 2.69 12.94 -6.68
CA ALA A 267 2.85 14.37 -6.55
C ALA A 267 3.48 15.01 -7.80
N GLU A 268 4.56 14.41 -8.32
CA GLU A 268 5.20 14.79 -9.59
C GLU A 268 4.22 14.76 -10.76
N LEU A 269 3.47 13.66 -10.92
CA LEU A 269 2.53 13.47 -12.02
C LEU A 269 1.38 14.49 -12.00
N ARG A 270 0.94 14.87 -10.81
CA ARG A 270 -0.17 15.81 -10.59
C ARG A 270 0.28 17.27 -10.54
N GLY A 271 1.57 17.55 -10.38
CA GLY A 271 2.10 18.90 -10.20
C GLY A 271 1.66 19.56 -8.88
N ILE A 272 1.44 18.75 -7.84
CA ILE A 272 1.10 19.18 -6.48
C ILE A 272 2.18 18.76 -5.49
N THR A 273 2.09 19.20 -4.24
CA THR A 273 3.11 18.88 -3.22
C THR A 273 3.01 17.43 -2.74
N VAL A 274 4.11 16.91 -2.22
CA VAL A 274 4.17 15.57 -1.61
C VAL A 274 3.27 15.51 -0.38
N GLU A 275 3.20 16.60 0.38
CA GLU A 275 2.36 16.77 1.55
C GLU A 275 0.86 16.67 1.20
N GLU A 276 0.42 17.29 0.09
CA GLU A 276 -0.97 17.22 -0.36
C GLU A 276 -1.38 15.79 -0.73
N VAL A 277 -0.52 15.05 -1.45
CA VAL A 277 -0.79 13.64 -1.78
C VAL A 277 -0.78 12.77 -0.52
N ALA A 278 0.23 12.93 0.34
CA ALA A 278 0.34 12.15 1.57
C ALA A 278 -0.88 12.35 2.47
N GLU A 279 -1.28 13.60 2.71
CA GLU A 279 -2.46 13.90 3.54
C GLU A 279 -3.74 13.33 2.94
N ALA A 280 -3.99 13.54 1.64
CA ALA A 280 -5.19 13.03 0.99
C ALA A 280 -5.28 11.50 1.05
N THR A 281 -4.19 10.80 0.68
CA THR A 281 -4.17 9.33 0.66
C THR A 281 -4.22 8.73 2.08
N TYR A 282 -3.60 9.40 3.07
CA TYR A 282 -3.71 9.00 4.47
C TYR A 282 -5.15 9.12 4.97
N GLN A 283 -5.83 10.25 4.73
CA GLN A 283 -7.22 10.44 5.13
C GLN A 283 -8.16 9.49 4.39
N ASN A 284 -7.89 9.19 3.12
CA ASN A 284 -8.62 8.19 2.37
C ASN A 284 -8.51 6.80 3.01
N ALA A 285 -7.29 6.41 3.42
CA ALA A 285 -7.04 5.14 4.10
C ALA A 285 -7.74 5.09 5.47
N VAL A 286 -7.65 6.14 6.27
CA VAL A 286 -8.35 6.25 7.57
C VAL A 286 -9.86 6.09 7.36
N ARG A 287 -10.42 6.74 6.33
CA ARG A 287 -11.85 6.69 6.03
C ARG A 287 -12.31 5.30 5.55
N ILE A 288 -11.63 4.70 4.57
CA ILE A 288 -12.05 3.40 4.03
C ILE A 288 -11.92 2.28 5.06
N PHE A 289 -10.89 2.32 5.89
CA PHE A 289 -10.68 1.36 6.97
C PHE A 289 -11.40 1.72 8.28
N ARG A 290 -12.11 2.85 8.33
CA ARG A 290 -12.91 3.33 9.47
C ARG A 290 -12.12 3.41 10.77
N LEU A 291 -10.89 3.89 10.72
CA LEU A 291 -10.00 3.91 11.89
C LEU A 291 -10.39 4.99 12.91
N ASP A 292 -11.10 6.05 12.52
CA ASP A 292 -11.61 7.07 13.42
C ASP A 292 -12.77 6.58 14.31
N GLU A 293 -13.47 5.52 13.87
CA GLU A 293 -14.59 4.93 14.60
C GLU A 293 -14.15 3.80 15.56
N LYS A 294 -12.90 3.36 15.46
CA LYS A 294 -12.33 2.24 16.23
C LYS A 294 -11.47 2.69 17.43
N ASN A 295 -11.38 4.01 17.70
CA ASN A 295 -10.61 4.58 18.80
C ASN A 295 -11.50 4.94 19.99
#